data_19ded2f5d8715ec5531dbf7f6bbce968
#
_entry.id   19ded2f5d8715ec5531dbf7f6bbce968
#
_cell.length_a   1.000
_cell.length_b   1.000
_cell.length_c   1.000
_cell.angle_alpha   90.00
_cell.angle_beta   90.00
_cell.angle_gamma   90.00
#
_symmetry.space_group_name_H-M   'P 1'
#
loop_
_entity.id
_entity.type
_entity.pdbx_description
1 polymer ?
#
loop_
_entity_poly.entity_id
_entity_poly.type
_entity_poly.pdbx_seq_one_letter_code
_entity_poly.pdbx_strand_id
1 'polypeptide(L)'
;MKSKTLYYYDEYNDDFGTMGHSEKPLPKNFKYVHKNIFYRMWAFILYFIIILPILFCYTKIVYGIKIKNRKVLKDLKKKNIGVFMYGNHTHNIDAFSIHVFVSPRKRSYAVSNAAAATFSKLVGLLVMQLGCLPLPSTYENVRGFKDAMKKRVDDGNFIVIYPEAHEWPYFTGVRNFKETSFKYPVILNKPVVFFSTTYHKRKFLNKILKPKIEITLSNVFYPNEELNVNDAALDLRNKCYEFLKEESKRNTIEVYKYIQKEK
;
A
#
# COMPACT_ATOMS: atom_id res chain seq x y z
N MET A 1 5.43 -23.29 -14.73
CA MET A 1 6.38 -22.19 -15.01
C MET A 1 7.66 -22.52 -14.26
N LYS A 2 8.84 -22.42 -14.88
CA LYS A 2 10.11 -22.46 -14.14
C LYS A 2 10.20 -21.18 -13.30
N SER A 3 10.48 -21.30 -12.01
CA SER A 3 10.69 -20.14 -11.12
C SER A 3 11.96 -19.41 -11.58
N LYS A 4 11.88 -18.07 -11.71
CA LYS A 4 13.05 -17.23 -11.99
C LYS A 4 13.76 -16.96 -10.66
N THR A 5 15.07 -17.19 -10.60
CA THR A 5 15.86 -16.84 -9.41
C THR A 5 16.33 -15.40 -9.49
N LEU A 6 16.11 -14.65 -8.43
CA LEU A 6 16.60 -13.30 -8.21
C LEU A 6 17.55 -13.32 -7.00
N TYR A 7 18.63 -12.57 -7.10
CA TYR A 7 19.63 -12.50 -6.05
C TYR A 7 19.59 -11.12 -5.38
N TYR A 8 19.68 -11.10 -4.06
CA TYR A 8 19.75 -9.87 -3.29
C TYR A 8 20.94 -9.89 -2.32
N TYR A 9 21.38 -8.71 -1.91
CA TYR A 9 22.47 -8.51 -0.93
C TYR A 9 21.95 -7.90 0.36
N ASP A 10 21.01 -6.99 0.26
CA ASP A 10 20.46 -6.24 1.39
C ASP A 10 18.92 -6.30 1.38
N GLU A 11 18.36 -6.97 2.39
CA GLU A 11 16.89 -7.13 2.53
C GLU A 11 16.15 -5.80 2.69
N TYR A 12 16.82 -4.78 3.25
CA TYR A 12 16.20 -3.48 3.51
C TYR A 12 16.29 -2.49 2.35
N ASN A 13 17.37 -2.58 1.55
CA ASN A 13 17.68 -1.55 0.55
C ASN A 13 17.57 -2.03 -0.90
N ASP A 14 17.62 -3.35 -1.16
CA ASP A 14 17.47 -3.85 -2.52
C ASP A 14 16.03 -3.67 -2.99
N ASP A 15 15.87 -3.12 -4.19
CA ASP A 15 14.59 -2.89 -4.84
C ASP A 15 14.55 -3.61 -6.20
N PHE A 16 13.50 -4.38 -6.41
CA PHE A 16 13.25 -5.09 -7.66
C PHE A 16 12.01 -4.51 -8.39
N GLY A 17 11.47 -3.40 -7.89
CA GLY A 17 10.36 -2.69 -8.51
C GLY A 17 10.71 -2.19 -9.91
N THR A 18 9.72 -2.13 -10.77
CA THR A 18 9.88 -1.68 -12.17
C THR A 18 9.79 -0.17 -12.35
N MET A 19 9.39 0.57 -11.32
CA MET A 19 9.34 2.02 -11.38
C MET A 19 10.74 2.60 -11.18
N GLY A 20 11.24 3.29 -12.21
CA GLY A 20 12.51 4.00 -12.13
C GLY A 20 12.55 4.99 -10.96
N HIS A 21 13.69 5.02 -10.27
CA HIS A 21 13.93 5.99 -9.21
C HIS A 21 14.20 7.35 -9.84
N SER A 22 13.27 8.30 -9.69
CA SER A 22 13.57 9.71 -9.94
C SER A 22 14.23 10.27 -8.68
N GLU A 23 15.42 10.82 -8.82
CA GLU A 23 16.13 11.48 -7.71
C GLU A 23 15.62 12.92 -7.45
N LYS A 24 14.61 13.36 -8.22
CA LYS A 24 14.09 14.73 -8.08
C LYS A 24 13.30 14.89 -6.79
N PRO A 25 13.73 15.79 -5.89
CA PRO A 25 12.98 16.08 -4.67
C PRO A 25 11.64 16.76 -5.00
N LEU A 26 10.70 16.68 -4.09
CA LEU A 26 9.48 17.49 -4.16
C LEU A 26 9.82 18.98 -4.05
N PRO A 27 9.12 19.86 -4.79
CA PRO A 27 9.25 21.30 -4.59
C PRO A 27 8.99 21.69 -3.13
N LYS A 28 9.72 22.70 -2.61
CA LYS A 28 9.56 23.16 -1.21
C LYS A 28 8.12 23.53 -0.85
N ASN A 29 7.37 24.09 -1.80
CA ASN A 29 5.96 24.49 -1.66
C ASN A 29 4.99 23.46 -2.24
N PHE A 30 5.35 22.17 -2.21
CA PHE A 30 4.52 21.11 -2.76
C PHE A 30 3.14 21.05 -2.10
N LYS A 31 2.08 21.05 -2.92
CA LYS A 31 0.69 21.04 -2.45
C LYS A 31 0.16 19.60 -2.34
N TYR A 32 0.14 19.07 -1.13
CA TYR A 32 -0.45 17.75 -0.84
C TYR A 32 -1.98 17.72 -0.93
N VAL A 33 -2.64 18.85 -0.69
CA VAL A 33 -4.10 18.96 -0.73
C VAL A 33 -4.52 20.10 -1.65
N HIS A 34 -5.28 19.77 -2.68
CA HIS A 34 -5.84 20.75 -3.62
C HIS A 34 -7.25 21.15 -3.18
N LYS A 35 -7.47 22.47 -2.96
CA LYS A 35 -8.77 23.02 -2.52
C LYS A 35 -9.69 23.36 -3.72
N ASN A 36 -9.12 23.53 -4.93
CA ASN A 36 -9.87 23.90 -6.13
C ASN A 36 -10.97 22.87 -6.43
N ILE A 37 -12.21 23.34 -6.61
CA ILE A 37 -13.37 22.48 -6.81
C ILE A 37 -13.32 21.70 -8.12
N PHE A 38 -12.84 22.32 -9.20
CA PHE A 38 -12.72 21.67 -10.50
C PHE A 38 -11.66 20.55 -10.48
N TYR A 39 -10.52 20.80 -9.79
CA TYR A 39 -9.53 19.76 -9.59
C TYR A 39 -10.11 18.56 -8.82
N ARG A 40 -10.88 18.81 -7.74
CA ARG A 40 -11.48 17.78 -6.91
C ARG A 40 -12.54 17.00 -7.67
N MET A 41 -13.38 17.68 -8.45
CA MET A 41 -14.39 17.06 -9.30
C MET A 41 -13.74 16.17 -10.38
N TRP A 42 -12.73 16.69 -11.06
CA TRP A 42 -11.99 15.91 -12.06
C TRP A 42 -11.29 14.69 -11.44
N ALA A 43 -10.62 14.88 -10.30
CA ALA A 43 -10.01 13.78 -9.56
C ALA A 43 -11.03 12.72 -9.12
N PHE A 44 -12.26 13.12 -8.78
CA PHE A 44 -13.34 12.19 -8.46
C PHE A 44 -13.78 11.37 -9.69
N ILE A 45 -14.01 12.04 -10.82
CA ILE A 45 -14.41 11.38 -12.08
C ILE A 45 -13.29 10.41 -12.52
N LEU A 46 -12.06 10.89 -12.59
CA LEU A 46 -10.91 10.08 -12.99
C LEU A 46 -10.75 8.85 -12.09
N TYR A 47 -10.83 9.03 -10.77
CA TYR A 47 -10.61 7.96 -9.81
C TYR A 47 -11.78 6.96 -9.79
N PHE A 48 -13.01 7.41 -9.52
CA PHE A 48 -14.15 6.53 -9.26
C PHE A 48 -14.87 6.05 -10.52
N ILE A 49 -14.91 6.86 -11.56
CA ILE A 49 -15.72 6.58 -12.76
C ILE A 49 -14.87 5.94 -13.87
N ILE A 50 -13.60 6.35 -14.00
CA ILE A 50 -12.74 5.89 -15.10
C ILE A 50 -11.81 4.78 -14.62
N ILE A 51 -10.89 5.10 -13.71
CA ILE A 51 -9.74 4.22 -13.40
C ILE A 51 -10.14 3.02 -12.54
N LEU A 52 -10.94 3.20 -11.49
CA LEU A 52 -11.33 2.07 -10.64
C LEU A 52 -12.09 0.97 -11.38
N PRO A 53 -13.09 1.25 -12.24
CA PRO A 53 -13.75 0.21 -13.01
C PRO A 53 -12.82 -0.52 -13.97
N ILE A 54 -11.93 0.21 -14.67
CA ILE A 54 -10.96 -0.39 -15.59
C ILE A 54 -10.01 -1.31 -14.84
N LEU A 55 -9.42 -0.83 -13.74
CA LEU A 55 -8.52 -1.63 -12.92
C LEU A 55 -9.22 -2.83 -12.28
N PHE A 56 -10.49 -2.66 -11.85
CA PHE A 56 -11.27 -3.77 -11.33
C PHE A 56 -11.44 -4.88 -12.37
N CYS A 57 -11.89 -4.55 -13.58
CA CYS A 57 -12.05 -5.52 -14.66
C CYS A 57 -10.72 -6.18 -15.03
N TYR A 58 -9.68 -5.37 -15.25
CA TYR A 58 -8.35 -5.88 -15.60
C TYR A 58 -7.81 -6.85 -14.55
N THR A 59 -7.76 -6.42 -13.30
CA THR A 59 -7.15 -7.22 -12.23
C THR A 59 -8.00 -8.42 -11.85
N LYS A 60 -9.32 -8.32 -11.98
CA LYS A 60 -10.23 -9.46 -11.77
C LYS A 60 -10.03 -10.54 -12.82
N ILE A 61 -9.86 -10.16 -14.08
CA ILE A 61 -9.64 -11.10 -15.19
C ILE A 61 -8.23 -11.66 -15.12
N VAL A 62 -7.21 -10.81 -15.09
CA VAL A 62 -5.80 -11.20 -15.21
C VAL A 62 -5.31 -11.95 -13.97
N TYR A 63 -5.63 -11.44 -12.77
CA TYR A 63 -5.12 -12.00 -11.49
C TYR A 63 -6.19 -12.74 -10.69
N GLY A 64 -7.47 -12.66 -11.06
CA GLY A 64 -8.55 -13.32 -10.34
C GLY A 64 -8.61 -12.94 -8.86
N ILE A 65 -8.34 -11.66 -8.53
CA ILE A 65 -8.19 -11.18 -7.16
C ILE A 65 -9.39 -11.55 -6.30
N LYS A 66 -9.11 -12.08 -5.11
CA LYS A 66 -10.09 -12.35 -4.04
C LYS A 66 -9.70 -11.62 -2.77
N ILE A 67 -10.72 -11.15 -2.04
CA ILE A 67 -10.52 -10.52 -0.73
C ILE A 67 -11.14 -11.39 0.34
N LYS A 68 -10.36 -11.70 1.36
CA LYS A 68 -10.81 -12.38 2.57
C LYS A 68 -10.98 -11.39 3.72
N ASN A 69 -11.89 -11.72 4.63
CA ASN A 69 -12.19 -10.98 5.86
C ASN A 69 -12.59 -9.50 5.65
N ARG A 70 -13.16 -9.15 4.49
CA ARG A 70 -13.58 -7.76 4.17
C ARG A 70 -14.61 -7.19 5.16
N LYS A 71 -15.33 -8.07 5.87
CA LYS A 71 -16.38 -7.68 6.82
C LYS A 71 -15.85 -6.83 7.97
N VAL A 72 -14.59 -6.98 8.37
CA VAL A 72 -13.95 -6.22 9.45
C VAL A 72 -14.01 -4.69 9.24
N LEU A 73 -14.09 -4.24 7.99
CA LEU A 73 -14.19 -2.82 7.66
C LEU A 73 -15.63 -2.28 7.67
N LYS A 74 -16.65 -3.12 7.90
CA LYS A 74 -18.06 -2.72 7.75
C LYS A 74 -18.43 -1.57 8.69
N ASP A 75 -18.11 -1.71 9.96
CA ASP A 75 -18.47 -0.73 10.98
C ASP A 75 -17.64 0.56 10.86
N LEU A 76 -16.36 0.44 10.54
CA LEU A 76 -15.49 1.59 10.28
C LEU A 76 -16.03 2.42 9.11
N LYS A 77 -16.45 1.75 8.03
CA LYS A 77 -17.06 2.41 6.86
C LYS A 77 -18.39 3.07 7.20
N LYS A 78 -19.26 2.40 7.96
CA LYS A 78 -20.57 2.93 8.39
C LYS A 78 -20.42 4.18 9.26
N LYS A 79 -19.45 4.17 10.17
CA LYS A 79 -19.13 5.29 11.07
C LYS A 79 -18.23 6.35 10.43
N ASN A 80 -17.87 6.21 9.15
CA ASN A 80 -16.96 7.09 8.42
C ASN A 80 -15.57 7.25 9.09
N ILE A 81 -15.07 6.21 9.74
CA ILE A 81 -13.77 6.20 10.39
C ILE A 81 -12.69 5.89 9.37
N GLY A 82 -11.67 6.73 9.28
CA GLY A 82 -10.48 6.50 8.47
C GLY A 82 -9.56 5.47 9.09
N VAL A 83 -8.81 4.76 8.26
CA VAL A 83 -8.04 3.59 8.66
C VAL A 83 -6.64 3.64 8.06
N PHE A 84 -5.64 3.27 8.85
CA PHE A 84 -4.31 2.95 8.35
C PHE A 84 -4.26 1.48 7.94
N MET A 85 -3.76 1.21 6.74
CA MET A 85 -3.63 -0.13 6.21
C MET A 85 -2.17 -0.45 5.91
N TYR A 86 -1.66 -1.54 6.49
CA TYR A 86 -0.27 -1.98 6.30
C TYR A 86 -0.23 -3.35 5.67
N GLY A 87 0.64 -3.56 4.68
CA GLY A 87 0.78 -4.85 4.02
C GLY A 87 2.13 -5.06 3.35
N ASN A 88 2.34 -6.28 2.85
CA ASN A 88 3.54 -6.65 2.10
C ASN A 88 3.53 -6.01 0.70
N HIS A 89 4.72 -5.61 0.21
CA HIS A 89 4.91 -4.93 -1.08
C HIS A 89 5.54 -5.87 -2.10
N THR A 90 4.69 -6.62 -2.78
CA THR A 90 5.13 -7.74 -3.60
C THR A 90 4.59 -7.72 -5.03
N HIS A 91 3.90 -6.63 -5.42
CA HIS A 91 3.35 -6.53 -6.77
C HIS A 91 3.11 -5.08 -7.19
N ASN A 92 3.39 -4.77 -8.44
CA ASN A 92 3.17 -3.43 -9.01
C ASN A 92 1.70 -2.94 -8.97
N ILE A 93 0.73 -3.85 -8.85
CA ILE A 93 -0.68 -3.49 -8.63
C ILE A 93 -1.01 -3.16 -7.17
N ASP A 94 -0.08 -3.34 -6.23
CA ASP A 94 -0.31 -3.08 -4.81
C ASP A 94 -0.76 -1.64 -4.58
N ALA A 95 -0.19 -0.68 -5.31
CA ALA A 95 -0.61 0.72 -5.25
C ALA A 95 -2.12 0.91 -5.47
N PHE A 96 -2.79 -0.02 -6.15
CA PHE A 96 -4.20 0.07 -6.52
C PHE A 96 -5.08 -1.02 -5.89
N SER A 97 -4.49 -2.12 -5.41
CA SER A 97 -5.26 -3.28 -4.95
C SER A 97 -6.23 -2.96 -3.81
N ILE A 98 -5.79 -2.18 -2.83
CA ILE A 98 -6.63 -1.74 -1.71
C ILE A 98 -7.72 -0.79 -2.19
N HIS A 99 -7.40 0.13 -3.10
CA HIS A 99 -8.36 1.06 -3.68
C HIS A 99 -9.50 0.33 -4.38
N VAL A 100 -9.14 -0.61 -5.25
CA VAL A 100 -10.09 -1.31 -6.13
C VAL A 100 -10.93 -2.32 -5.36
N PHE A 101 -10.31 -3.14 -4.52
CA PHE A 101 -10.95 -4.34 -3.97
C PHE A 101 -11.40 -4.20 -2.54
N VAL A 102 -10.69 -3.44 -1.73
CA VAL A 102 -10.98 -3.34 -0.30
C VAL A 102 -11.96 -2.22 -0.03
N SER A 103 -11.79 -1.08 -0.68
CA SER A 103 -12.61 0.09 -0.41
C SER A 103 -13.07 0.86 -1.65
N PRO A 104 -13.87 0.26 -2.56
CA PRO A 104 -14.27 0.93 -3.80
C PRO A 104 -15.16 2.17 -3.59
N ARG A 105 -15.75 2.36 -2.39
CA ARG A 105 -16.58 3.52 -2.04
C ARG A 105 -15.88 4.57 -1.18
N LYS A 106 -14.66 4.27 -0.74
CA LYS A 106 -13.80 5.18 0.03
C LYS A 106 -12.54 5.43 -0.77
N ARG A 107 -12.04 6.65 -0.70
CA ARG A 107 -10.76 6.93 -1.32
C ARG A 107 -9.65 6.34 -0.45
N SER A 108 -8.65 5.75 -1.10
CA SER A 108 -7.44 5.31 -0.44
C SER A 108 -6.28 6.15 -0.93
N TYR A 109 -5.31 6.38 -0.07
CA TYR A 109 -4.11 7.13 -0.37
C TYR A 109 -2.90 6.27 -0.03
N ALA A 110 -2.13 5.90 -1.05
CA ALA A 110 -0.92 5.11 -0.88
C ALA A 110 0.28 6.01 -0.62
N VAL A 111 0.95 5.78 0.50
CA VAL A 111 2.24 6.43 0.77
C VAL A 111 3.27 5.86 -0.20
N SER A 112 3.98 6.73 -0.92
CA SER A 112 4.91 6.35 -1.96
C SER A 112 6.18 7.20 -1.93
N ASN A 113 7.20 6.77 -2.65
CA ASN A 113 8.38 7.59 -2.88
C ASN A 113 8.01 8.90 -3.62
N ALA A 114 8.74 9.98 -3.36
CA ALA A 114 8.61 11.26 -4.04
C ALA A 114 8.75 11.13 -5.58
N ALA A 115 9.53 10.16 -6.04
CA ALA A 115 9.70 9.85 -7.46
C ALA A 115 8.38 9.66 -8.21
N ALA A 116 7.37 9.05 -7.61
CA ALA A 116 6.07 8.84 -8.23
C ALA A 116 5.40 10.16 -8.62
N ALA A 117 5.55 11.20 -7.80
CA ALA A 117 4.97 12.53 -8.05
C ALA A 117 5.86 13.43 -8.93
N THR A 118 7.15 13.11 -9.08
CA THR A 118 8.13 13.96 -9.79
C THR A 118 8.63 13.38 -11.11
N PHE A 119 8.19 12.18 -11.48
CA PHE A 119 8.61 11.50 -12.72
C PHE A 119 8.41 12.39 -13.97
N SER A 120 7.22 12.92 -14.14
CA SER A 120 6.91 13.97 -15.10
C SER A 120 5.72 14.80 -14.60
N LYS A 121 5.54 16.01 -15.15
CA LYS A 121 4.42 16.90 -14.74
C LYS A 121 3.06 16.23 -14.94
N LEU A 122 2.86 15.53 -16.06
CA LEU A 122 1.59 14.86 -16.37
C LEU A 122 1.38 13.61 -15.50
N VAL A 123 2.39 12.75 -15.43
CA VAL A 123 2.31 11.52 -14.61
C VAL A 123 2.17 11.88 -13.14
N GLY A 124 2.94 12.84 -12.62
CA GLY A 124 2.82 13.31 -11.26
C GLY A 124 1.42 13.81 -10.93
N LEU A 125 0.81 14.60 -11.82
CA LEU A 125 -0.57 15.07 -11.66
C LEU A 125 -1.56 13.89 -11.60
N LEU A 126 -1.43 12.93 -12.50
CA LEU A 126 -2.30 11.75 -12.55
C LEU A 126 -2.18 10.89 -11.29
N VAL A 127 -0.97 10.56 -10.86
CA VAL A 127 -0.79 9.72 -9.66
C VAL A 127 -1.29 10.40 -8.39
N MET A 128 -1.14 11.73 -8.28
CA MET A 128 -1.71 12.51 -7.18
C MET A 128 -3.25 12.44 -7.18
N GLN A 129 -3.87 12.53 -8.36
CA GLN A 129 -5.31 12.40 -8.51
C GLN A 129 -5.78 10.96 -8.23
N LEU A 130 -4.93 9.96 -8.42
CA LEU A 130 -5.21 8.56 -8.13
C LEU A 130 -4.93 8.16 -6.67
N GLY A 131 -4.53 9.10 -5.82
CA GLY A 131 -4.36 8.86 -4.39
C GLY A 131 -2.92 8.57 -3.96
N CYS A 132 -1.94 8.99 -4.74
CA CYS A 132 -0.56 9.02 -4.28
C CYS A 132 -0.41 10.03 -3.12
N LEU A 133 0.31 9.64 -2.08
CA LEU A 133 0.74 10.47 -0.96
C LEU A 133 2.27 10.39 -0.87
N PRO A 134 3.00 11.23 -1.63
CA PRO A 134 4.44 11.13 -1.70
C PRO A 134 5.10 11.49 -0.37
N LEU A 135 6.10 10.71 0.03
CA LEU A 135 6.91 10.99 1.21
C LEU A 135 7.60 12.37 1.07
N PRO A 136 7.77 13.10 2.17
CA PRO A 136 8.49 14.36 2.15
C PRO A 136 9.95 14.11 1.80
N SER A 137 10.48 14.86 0.84
CA SER A 137 11.89 14.80 0.43
C SER A 137 12.71 15.98 0.97
N THR A 138 12.03 16.99 1.53
CA THR A 138 12.66 18.14 2.19
C THR A 138 11.98 18.42 3.52
N TYR A 139 12.66 19.14 4.40
CA TYR A 139 12.10 19.50 5.72
C TYR A 139 10.81 20.31 5.58
N GLU A 140 10.73 21.21 4.61
CA GLU A 140 9.56 22.06 4.36
C GLU A 140 8.31 21.25 3.98
N ASN A 141 8.52 20.07 3.38
CA ASN A 141 7.40 19.19 2.99
C ASN A 141 6.81 18.37 4.16
N VAL A 142 7.55 18.20 5.27
CA VAL A 142 7.16 17.31 6.38
C VAL A 142 5.82 17.71 6.99
N ARG A 143 5.64 19.01 7.27
CA ARG A 143 4.38 19.51 7.82
C ARG A 143 3.21 19.27 6.87
N GLY A 144 3.36 19.64 5.60
CA GLY A 144 2.32 19.45 4.59
C GLY A 144 1.92 17.98 4.40
N PHE A 145 2.88 17.06 4.46
CA PHE A 145 2.64 15.63 4.43
C PHE A 145 1.81 15.16 5.62
N LYS A 146 2.21 15.53 6.86
CA LYS A 146 1.50 15.15 8.08
C LYS A 146 0.08 15.72 8.11
N ASP A 147 -0.10 16.98 7.75
CA ASP A 147 -1.41 17.66 7.69
C ASP A 147 -2.32 16.99 6.65
N ALA A 148 -1.78 16.63 5.50
CA ALA A 148 -2.52 15.92 4.46
C ALA A 148 -2.94 14.52 4.91
N MET A 149 -2.05 13.77 5.55
CA MET A 149 -2.34 12.44 6.10
C MET A 149 -3.45 12.53 7.15
N LYS A 150 -3.31 13.44 8.12
CA LYS A 150 -4.31 13.67 9.16
C LYS A 150 -5.66 14.03 8.55
N LYS A 151 -5.70 15.02 7.64
CA LYS A 151 -6.94 15.42 6.98
C LYS A 151 -7.62 14.26 6.28
N ARG A 152 -6.88 13.45 5.54
CA ARG A 152 -7.44 12.35 4.76
C ARG A 152 -8.03 11.25 5.65
N VAL A 153 -7.33 10.89 6.73
CA VAL A 153 -7.85 9.88 7.66
C VAL A 153 -9.02 10.42 8.47
N ASP A 154 -9.03 11.70 8.82
CA ASP A 154 -10.18 12.35 9.49
C ASP A 154 -11.40 12.46 8.57
N ASP A 155 -11.21 12.65 7.28
CA ASP A 155 -12.29 12.59 6.25
C ASP A 155 -12.83 11.14 6.03
N GLY A 156 -12.36 10.14 6.80
CA GLY A 156 -12.80 8.74 6.71
C GLY A 156 -12.16 7.95 5.56
N ASN A 157 -11.07 8.45 5.00
CA ASN A 157 -10.35 7.75 3.92
C ASN A 157 -9.32 6.77 4.50
N PHE A 158 -8.76 5.94 3.62
CA PHE A 158 -7.75 4.96 3.97
C PHE A 158 -6.36 5.47 3.61
N ILE A 159 -5.40 5.26 4.51
CA ILE A 159 -3.97 5.49 4.26
C ILE A 159 -3.30 4.13 4.14
N VAL A 160 -2.71 3.86 3.00
CA VAL A 160 -2.04 2.58 2.70
C VAL A 160 -0.54 2.76 2.78
N ILE A 161 0.11 1.92 3.55
CA ILE A 161 1.56 1.95 3.77
C ILE A 161 2.11 0.54 3.58
N TYR A 162 3.18 0.45 2.83
CA TYR A 162 3.99 -0.76 2.66
C TYR A 162 5.26 -0.60 3.50
N PRO A 163 5.30 -1.17 4.72
CA PRO A 163 6.39 -0.90 5.66
C PRO A 163 7.72 -1.50 5.21
N GLU A 164 7.70 -2.45 4.28
CA GLU A 164 8.89 -3.02 3.65
C GLU A 164 9.63 -2.03 2.73
N ALA A 165 9.02 -0.89 2.38
CA ALA A 165 9.50 0.23 1.57
C ALA A 165 9.74 -0.10 0.08
N HIS A 166 10.47 -1.15 -0.23
CA HIS A 166 10.84 -1.57 -1.58
C HIS A 166 9.96 -2.70 -2.11
N GLU A 167 9.72 -2.73 -3.42
CA GLU A 167 8.90 -3.77 -4.05
C GLU A 167 9.79 -4.99 -4.39
N TRP A 168 9.36 -6.18 -3.90
CA TRP A 168 9.93 -7.45 -4.31
C TRP A 168 8.88 -8.29 -5.04
N PRO A 169 8.82 -8.23 -6.37
CA PRO A 169 7.75 -8.85 -7.15
C PRO A 169 7.58 -10.35 -6.86
N TYR A 170 6.36 -10.73 -6.52
CA TYR A 170 5.99 -12.13 -6.21
C TYR A 170 6.76 -12.76 -5.05
N PHE A 171 7.34 -11.96 -4.16
CA PHE A 171 7.97 -12.52 -2.97
C PHE A 171 6.91 -13.17 -2.07
N THR A 172 7.17 -14.39 -1.64
CA THR A 172 6.22 -15.21 -0.88
C THR A 172 6.51 -15.25 0.61
N GLY A 173 7.63 -14.68 1.04
CA GLY A 173 7.98 -14.45 2.44
C GLY A 173 7.53 -13.08 2.95
N VAL A 174 8.11 -12.68 4.07
CA VAL A 174 7.95 -11.34 4.66
C VAL A 174 9.33 -10.80 4.94
N ARG A 175 9.64 -9.63 4.42
CA ARG A 175 10.88 -8.91 4.73
C ARG A 175 10.76 -8.20 6.07
N ASN A 176 11.86 -7.99 6.71
CA ASN A 176 11.88 -7.21 7.95
C ASN A 176 11.63 -5.72 7.66
N PHE A 177 11.01 -5.01 8.60
CA PHE A 177 10.73 -3.58 8.47
C PHE A 177 10.74 -2.89 9.85
N LYS A 178 10.93 -1.56 9.83
CA LYS A 178 11.03 -0.74 11.03
C LYS A 178 9.64 -0.29 11.50
N GLU A 179 9.54 0.08 12.78
CA GLU A 179 8.31 0.59 13.41
C GLU A 179 7.98 2.03 13.03
N THR A 180 8.88 2.74 12.34
CA THR A 180 8.81 4.20 12.11
C THR A 180 7.46 4.67 11.53
N SER A 181 6.93 3.96 10.53
CA SER A 181 5.66 4.33 9.91
C SER A 181 4.45 4.06 10.81
N PHE A 182 4.56 3.14 11.76
CA PHE A 182 3.48 2.81 12.70
C PHE A 182 3.25 3.90 13.75
N LYS A 183 4.14 4.89 13.87
CA LYS A 183 3.93 6.09 14.70
C LYS A 183 2.77 6.95 14.19
N TYR A 184 2.44 6.92 12.90
CA TYR A 184 1.35 7.72 12.35
C TYR A 184 -0.02 7.36 12.95
N PRO A 185 -0.49 6.11 12.92
CA PRO A 185 -1.76 5.76 13.56
C PRO A 185 -1.75 5.97 15.07
N VAL A 186 -0.61 5.79 15.76
CA VAL A 186 -0.49 6.04 17.20
C VAL A 186 -0.71 7.53 17.49
N ILE A 187 0.03 8.43 16.82
CA ILE A 187 -0.08 9.88 17.04
C ILE A 187 -1.48 10.42 16.68
N LEU A 188 -2.11 9.84 15.66
CA LEU A 188 -3.42 10.27 15.20
C LEU A 188 -4.58 9.53 15.88
N ASN A 189 -4.29 8.58 16.77
CA ASN A 189 -5.24 7.69 17.43
C ASN A 189 -6.27 7.11 16.45
N LYS A 190 -5.78 6.39 15.42
CA LYS A 190 -6.61 5.83 14.35
C LYS A 190 -6.46 4.31 14.28
N PRO A 191 -7.55 3.60 13.91
CA PRO A 191 -7.50 2.15 13.74
C PRO A 191 -6.56 1.74 12.61
N VAL A 192 -6.02 0.53 12.78
CA VAL A 192 -5.09 -0.11 11.87
C VAL A 192 -5.68 -1.44 11.41
N VAL A 193 -5.55 -1.75 10.12
CA VAL A 193 -5.84 -3.06 9.56
C VAL A 193 -4.65 -3.51 8.74
N PHE A 194 -4.18 -4.72 8.99
CA PHE A 194 -3.12 -5.32 8.18
C PHE A 194 -3.74 -6.06 7.00
N PHE A 195 -3.00 -6.16 5.91
CA PHE A 195 -3.39 -6.97 4.77
C PHE A 195 -2.19 -7.74 4.21
N SER A 196 -2.44 -8.97 3.79
CA SER A 196 -1.43 -9.82 3.17
C SER A 196 -1.85 -10.16 1.75
N THR A 197 -0.94 -9.97 0.81
CA THR A 197 -1.07 -10.41 -0.58
C THR A 197 -0.37 -11.75 -0.74
N THR A 198 -1.11 -12.77 -1.18
CA THR A 198 -0.60 -14.13 -1.40
C THR A 198 -0.92 -14.63 -2.80
N TYR A 199 -0.10 -15.55 -3.31
CA TYR A 199 -0.13 -16.04 -4.68
C TYR A 199 -0.57 -17.49 -4.74
N HIS A 200 -1.52 -17.77 -5.66
CA HIS A 200 -2.10 -19.10 -5.78
C HIS A 200 -2.08 -19.63 -7.19
N LYS A 201 -1.78 -20.94 -7.31
CA LYS A 201 -1.81 -21.66 -8.58
C LYS A 201 -3.21 -21.64 -9.17
N ARG A 202 -3.32 -21.41 -10.48
CA ARG A 202 -4.58 -21.57 -11.21
C ARG A 202 -4.79 -23.04 -11.59
N LYS A 203 -6.03 -23.48 -11.48
CA LYS A 203 -6.44 -24.81 -12.01
C LYS A 203 -6.52 -24.79 -13.53
N PHE A 204 -7.03 -23.69 -14.10
CA PHE A 204 -7.21 -23.52 -15.53
C PHE A 204 -6.53 -22.23 -16.02
N LEU A 205 -6.20 -22.16 -17.31
CA LEU A 205 -5.61 -20.99 -17.99
C LEU A 205 -4.27 -20.52 -17.37
N ASN A 206 -3.53 -21.42 -16.71
CA ASN A 206 -2.28 -21.11 -16.02
C ASN A 206 -1.11 -20.74 -16.95
N LYS A 207 -1.24 -21.02 -18.27
CA LYS A 207 -0.27 -20.63 -19.30
C LYS A 207 -0.53 -19.22 -19.86
N ILE A 208 -1.76 -18.73 -19.75
CA ILE A 208 -2.21 -17.47 -20.35
C ILE A 208 -2.34 -16.36 -19.27
N LEU A 209 -2.92 -16.70 -18.12
CA LEU A 209 -3.19 -15.76 -17.06
C LEU A 209 -2.15 -15.84 -15.94
N LYS A 210 -1.95 -14.72 -15.28
CA LYS A 210 -1.06 -14.60 -14.10
C LYS A 210 -1.56 -15.43 -12.90
N PRO A 211 -0.71 -15.75 -11.91
CA PRO A 211 -1.15 -16.39 -10.67
C PRO A 211 -2.33 -15.67 -10.07
N LYS A 212 -3.21 -16.41 -9.39
CA LYS A 212 -4.29 -15.77 -8.62
C LYS A 212 -3.69 -15.04 -7.43
N ILE A 213 -4.27 -13.88 -7.14
CA ILE A 213 -3.94 -13.08 -5.97
C ILE A 213 -5.07 -13.20 -4.95
N GLU A 214 -4.73 -13.47 -3.71
CA GLU A 214 -5.64 -13.38 -2.58
C GLU A 214 -5.12 -12.33 -1.60
N ILE A 215 -5.98 -11.39 -1.22
CA ILE A 215 -5.70 -10.38 -0.21
C ILE A 215 -6.51 -10.72 1.04
N THR A 216 -5.85 -11.00 2.15
CA THR A 216 -6.49 -11.27 3.44
C THR A 216 -6.33 -10.06 4.34
N LEU A 217 -7.43 -9.61 4.96
CA LEU A 217 -7.41 -8.54 5.95
C LEU A 217 -7.35 -9.15 7.36
N SER A 218 -6.57 -8.53 8.24
CA SER A 218 -6.57 -8.82 9.68
C SER A 218 -7.86 -8.34 10.35
N ASN A 219 -8.00 -8.58 11.63
CA ASN A 219 -8.91 -7.83 12.49
C ASN A 219 -8.47 -6.36 12.58
N VAL A 220 -9.36 -5.51 13.14
CA VAL A 220 -9.04 -4.12 13.42
C VAL A 220 -8.21 -4.04 14.70
N PHE A 221 -7.11 -3.34 14.66
CA PHE A 221 -6.28 -3.02 15.82
C PHE A 221 -6.38 -1.54 16.12
N TYR A 222 -6.25 -1.20 17.38
CA TYR A 222 -6.14 0.18 17.85
C TYR A 222 -4.78 0.33 18.54
N PRO A 223 -4.17 1.53 18.47
CA PRO A 223 -2.99 1.83 19.28
C PRO A 223 -3.29 1.58 20.76
N ASN A 224 -2.33 1.03 21.50
CA ASN A 224 -2.45 0.90 22.94
C ASN A 224 -2.15 2.26 23.60
N GLU A 225 -3.16 2.87 24.22
CA GLU A 225 -3.07 4.19 24.83
C GLU A 225 -2.26 4.19 26.14
N GLU A 226 -2.03 3.02 26.75
CA GLU A 226 -1.21 2.88 27.97
C GLU A 226 0.30 2.92 27.66
N LEU A 227 0.69 2.74 26.40
CA LEU A 227 2.08 2.75 25.97
C LEU A 227 2.49 4.13 25.45
N ASN A 228 3.77 4.46 25.58
CA ASN A 228 4.32 5.61 24.87
C ASN A 228 4.30 5.38 23.35
N VAL A 229 4.51 6.44 22.57
CA VAL A 229 4.39 6.39 21.10
C VAL A 229 5.35 5.38 20.46
N ASN A 230 6.56 5.22 20.98
CA ASN A 230 7.52 4.28 20.41
C ASN A 230 7.12 2.84 20.68
N ASP A 231 6.74 2.52 21.90
CA ASP A 231 6.34 1.17 22.31
C ASP A 231 5.01 0.76 21.66
N ALA A 232 4.04 1.68 21.57
CA ALA A 232 2.77 1.44 20.85
C ALA A 232 3.01 1.21 19.34
N ALA A 233 3.93 1.93 18.74
CA ALA A 233 4.29 1.73 17.34
C ALA A 233 5.00 0.38 17.13
N LEU A 234 5.89 -0.01 18.05
CA LEU A 234 6.57 -1.30 18.03
C LEU A 234 5.58 -2.46 18.22
N ASP A 235 4.60 -2.33 19.11
CA ASP A 235 3.53 -3.31 19.31
C ASP A 235 2.73 -3.53 18.02
N LEU A 236 2.28 -2.44 17.38
CA LEU A 236 1.58 -2.54 16.09
C LEU A 236 2.45 -3.14 14.99
N ARG A 237 3.73 -2.77 14.93
CA ARG A 237 4.70 -3.33 13.98
C ARG A 237 4.83 -4.84 14.16
N ASN A 238 4.98 -5.31 15.40
CA ASN A 238 5.14 -6.73 15.70
C ASN A 238 3.87 -7.52 15.35
N LYS A 239 2.69 -7.00 15.70
CA LYS A 239 1.40 -7.59 15.30
C LYS A 239 1.26 -7.67 13.77
N CYS A 240 1.71 -6.64 13.04
CA CYS A 240 1.72 -6.64 11.57
C CYS A 240 2.66 -7.72 11.03
N TYR A 241 3.88 -7.80 11.53
CA TYR A 241 4.88 -8.77 11.09
C TYR A 241 4.40 -10.21 11.32
N GLU A 242 3.87 -10.54 12.48
CA GLU A 242 3.35 -11.87 12.79
C GLU A 242 2.15 -12.22 11.90
N PHE A 243 1.23 -11.28 11.68
CA PHE A 243 0.12 -11.48 10.75
C PHE A 243 0.61 -11.79 9.32
N LEU A 244 1.54 -11.00 8.80
CA LEU A 244 2.09 -11.21 7.47
C LEU A 244 2.82 -12.55 7.37
N LYS A 245 3.61 -12.91 8.38
CA LYS A 245 4.35 -14.17 8.48
C LYS A 245 3.42 -15.39 8.49
N GLU A 246 2.32 -15.32 9.24
CA GLU A 246 1.34 -16.40 9.26
C GLU A 246 0.62 -16.53 7.91
N GLU A 247 0.14 -15.42 7.34
CA GLU A 247 -0.56 -15.42 6.06
C GLU A 247 0.36 -15.82 4.89
N SER A 248 1.66 -15.53 4.96
CA SER A 248 2.63 -15.89 3.92
C SER A 248 2.70 -17.41 3.67
N LYS A 249 2.43 -18.24 4.68
CA LYS A 249 2.38 -19.69 4.57
C LYS A 249 1.29 -20.20 3.62
N ARG A 250 0.33 -19.34 3.27
CA ARG A 250 -0.79 -19.67 2.38
C ARG A 250 -0.46 -19.56 0.89
N ASN A 251 0.74 -19.10 0.55
CA ASN A 251 1.21 -19.13 -0.83
C ASN A 251 1.24 -20.57 -1.35
N THR A 252 0.70 -20.81 -2.56
CA THR A 252 0.70 -22.15 -3.19
C THR A 252 1.58 -22.20 -4.43
N ILE A 253 2.24 -21.11 -4.77
CA ILE A 253 3.17 -21.00 -5.89
C ILE A 253 4.26 -19.99 -5.57
N GLU A 254 5.50 -20.33 -5.87
CA GLU A 254 6.65 -19.43 -5.88
C GLU A 254 6.98 -19.08 -7.32
N VAL A 255 6.68 -17.84 -7.73
CA VAL A 255 6.93 -17.34 -9.10
C VAL A 255 8.39 -16.95 -9.26
N TYR A 256 8.94 -16.23 -8.27
CA TYR A 256 10.35 -15.86 -8.19
C TYR A 256 10.93 -16.42 -6.90
N LYS A 257 12.12 -17.00 -7.00
CA LYS A 257 12.91 -17.46 -5.86
C LYS A 257 13.94 -16.38 -5.54
N TYR A 258 13.94 -15.88 -4.32
CA TYR A 258 14.92 -14.91 -3.85
C TYR A 258 16.00 -15.60 -3.04
N ILE A 259 17.25 -15.35 -3.37
CA ILE A 259 18.41 -15.94 -2.70
C ILE A 259 19.35 -14.83 -2.29
N GLN A 260 19.66 -14.79 -0.99
CA GLN A 260 20.66 -13.87 -0.46
C GLN A 260 22.06 -14.29 -0.95
N LYS A 261 22.83 -13.35 -1.44
CA LYS A 261 24.25 -13.50 -1.69
C LYS A 261 25.05 -12.79 -0.62
N GLU A 262 26.10 -13.41 -0.17
CA GLU A 262 27.12 -12.75 0.62
C GLU A 262 27.85 -11.69 -0.22
N LYS A 263 28.20 -10.55 0.41
CA LYS A 263 28.97 -9.48 -0.24
C LYS A 263 30.40 -9.87 -0.39
#